data_c3399bff4d4ed6f6d3b480e169f1318d
#
_entry.id   c3399bff4d4ed6f6d3b480e169f1318d
#
_cell.length_a   1.000
_cell.length_b   1.000
_cell.length_c   1.000
_cell.angle_alpha   90.00
_cell.angle_beta   90.00
_cell.angle_gamma   90.00
#
_symmetry.space_group_name_H-M   'P 1'
#
loop_
_entity.id
_entity.type
_entity.pdbx_description
1 polymer ?
#
loop_
_entity_poly.entity_id
_entity_poly.type
_entity_poly.pdbx_seq_one_letter_code
_entity_poly.pdbx_strand_id
1 'polypeptide(L)'
;MVEPTGDELDSLTKAAQKLWDLDENRLKPGLDYGINVQEGKKHWERGDAAAEKLFRGVKRDTWSKPTFIIFYNLLDNYERETGQAEVETAQERKEINDFLSACMGTKVMQYCHKYCSARGVAPESEADFKKALYQMWFSFYRRDGQNDSCGFEHVFVGESKGDSVTGFHNWIQFYIEEGRGNVDYLGYIKPKYGRDGTDDEDRLISVAFSWKGEEKNVSTFFVGTSPEFELALYTMCFLCNPEETKTFLEIGPYDLNIVCYRIRSKYGDKVATAYPDLLGEDPSNELANLTV
;
A
#
# COMPACT_ATOMS: atom_id res chain seq x y z
N MET A 1 -6.23 -16.84 -19.06
CA MET A 1 -6.80 -15.53 -18.67
C MET A 1 -7.81 -15.78 -17.57
N VAL A 2 -7.85 -14.95 -16.55
CA VAL A 2 -8.78 -15.13 -15.42
C VAL A 2 -9.90 -14.13 -15.62
N GLU A 3 -11.10 -14.64 -15.95
CA GLU A 3 -12.31 -13.82 -16.09
C GLU A 3 -13.05 -13.80 -14.75
N PRO A 4 -13.64 -12.66 -14.35
CA PRO A 4 -14.50 -12.61 -13.18
C PRO A 4 -15.78 -13.40 -13.42
N THR A 5 -16.22 -14.14 -12.41
CA THR A 5 -17.51 -14.84 -12.40
C THR A 5 -18.65 -13.87 -12.08
N GLY A 6 -19.91 -14.26 -12.34
CA GLY A 6 -21.07 -13.46 -11.94
C GLY A 6 -21.07 -13.13 -10.45
N ASP A 7 -20.79 -14.13 -9.62
CA ASP A 7 -20.70 -13.98 -8.15
C ASP A 7 -19.63 -12.99 -7.71
N GLU A 8 -18.48 -12.95 -8.40
CA GLU A 8 -17.41 -11.99 -8.12
C GLU A 8 -17.82 -10.59 -8.60
N LEU A 9 -18.51 -10.47 -9.74
CA LEU A 9 -19.03 -9.18 -10.22
C LEU A 9 -20.08 -8.57 -9.27
N ASP A 10 -20.84 -9.41 -8.59
CA ASP A 10 -21.87 -8.98 -7.62
C ASP A 10 -21.29 -8.67 -6.22
N SER A 11 -20.04 -9.04 -5.95
CA SER A 11 -19.41 -8.90 -4.63
C SER A 11 -17.93 -8.49 -4.70
N LEU A 12 -17.66 -7.26 -4.29
CA LEU A 12 -16.28 -6.75 -4.21
C LEU A 12 -15.39 -7.58 -3.26
N THR A 13 -15.96 -8.08 -2.16
CA THR A 13 -15.27 -9.01 -1.25
C THR A 13 -14.84 -10.29 -1.95
N LYS A 14 -15.72 -10.93 -2.75
CA LYS A 14 -15.36 -12.13 -3.52
C LYS A 14 -14.27 -11.82 -4.56
N ALA A 15 -14.36 -10.68 -5.21
CA ALA A 15 -13.35 -10.25 -6.16
C ALA A 15 -11.99 -9.96 -5.48
N ALA A 16 -12.00 -9.35 -4.30
CA ALA A 16 -10.80 -9.11 -3.50
C ALA A 16 -10.18 -10.43 -3.00
N GLN A 17 -11.00 -11.39 -2.56
CA GLN A 17 -10.53 -12.74 -2.24
C GLN A 17 -9.89 -13.41 -3.47
N LYS A 18 -10.47 -13.22 -4.65
CA LYS A 18 -9.89 -13.74 -5.89
C LYS A 18 -8.52 -13.11 -6.21
N LEU A 19 -8.34 -11.80 -5.99
CA LEU A 19 -7.02 -11.17 -6.10
C LEU A 19 -6.00 -11.81 -5.15
N TRP A 20 -6.43 -12.04 -3.89
CA TRP A 20 -5.60 -12.72 -2.90
C TRP A 20 -5.16 -14.11 -3.35
N ASP A 21 -6.06 -14.89 -3.91
CA ASP A 21 -5.76 -16.25 -4.41
C ASP A 21 -4.85 -16.25 -5.65
N LEU A 22 -4.91 -15.19 -6.45
CA LEU A 22 -4.11 -15.01 -7.67
C LEU A 22 -2.71 -14.43 -7.40
N ASP A 23 -2.39 -14.01 -6.20
CA ASP A 23 -1.08 -13.47 -5.84
C ASP A 23 -0.02 -14.59 -5.77
N GLU A 24 0.43 -15.03 -6.95
CA GLU A 24 1.43 -16.09 -7.12
C GLU A 24 2.83 -15.64 -6.63
N ASN A 25 3.07 -14.34 -6.55
CA ASN A 25 4.32 -13.77 -6.07
C ASN A 25 4.36 -13.57 -4.55
N ARG A 26 3.25 -13.74 -3.86
CA ARG A 26 3.14 -13.63 -2.41
C ARG A 26 4.12 -14.54 -1.70
N LEU A 27 4.79 -13.99 -0.69
CA LEU A 27 5.75 -14.68 0.15
C LEU A 27 5.05 -15.48 1.26
N LYS A 28 5.73 -16.49 1.77
CA LYS A 28 5.25 -17.35 2.87
C LYS A 28 6.00 -17.01 4.15
N PRO A 29 5.27 -16.69 5.26
CA PRO A 29 5.90 -16.48 6.56
C PRO A 29 6.67 -17.72 7.00
N GLY A 30 7.79 -17.52 7.69
CA GLY A 30 8.66 -18.59 8.16
C GLY A 30 9.50 -19.29 7.07
N LEU A 31 9.12 -19.14 5.77
CA LEU A 31 9.85 -19.73 4.65
C LEU A 31 10.57 -18.68 3.80
N ASP A 32 9.88 -17.63 3.39
CA ASP A 32 10.40 -16.62 2.48
C ASP A 32 10.76 -15.31 3.21
N TYR A 33 10.14 -15.05 4.33
CA TYR A 33 10.46 -13.96 5.24
C TYR A 33 10.18 -14.34 6.69
N GLY A 34 10.78 -13.60 7.63
CA GLY A 34 10.47 -13.68 9.05
C GLY A 34 10.35 -12.30 9.66
N ILE A 35 9.35 -12.11 10.50
CA ILE A 35 9.19 -10.91 11.33
C ILE A 35 9.38 -11.26 12.80
N ASN A 36 9.53 -10.24 13.63
CA ASN A 36 9.67 -10.29 15.08
C ASN A 36 8.82 -9.17 15.66
N VAL A 37 7.56 -9.47 15.93
CA VAL A 37 6.60 -8.43 16.34
C VAL A 37 6.86 -7.88 17.75
N GLN A 38 7.56 -8.65 18.60
CA GLN A 38 7.96 -8.27 19.96
C GLN A 38 6.75 -7.85 20.83
N GLU A 39 6.87 -6.77 21.60
CA GLU A 39 5.77 -6.30 22.44
C GLU A 39 4.87 -5.32 21.71
N GLY A 40 3.58 -5.45 21.94
CA GLY A 40 2.58 -4.56 21.41
C GLY A 40 2.20 -3.47 22.39
N LYS A 41 1.91 -2.28 21.85
CA LYS A 41 1.42 -1.12 22.60
C LYS A 41 0.07 -0.65 22.06
N LYS A 42 -0.62 0.18 22.84
CA LYS A 42 -1.82 0.87 22.37
C LYS A 42 -1.43 2.09 21.55
N HIS A 43 -2.28 2.50 20.60
CA HIS A 43 -1.97 3.60 19.68
C HIS A 43 -1.67 4.95 20.36
N TRP A 44 -2.14 5.16 21.60
CA TRP A 44 -1.85 6.38 22.37
C TRP A 44 -0.61 6.28 23.27
N GLU A 45 -0.05 5.08 23.43
CA GLU A 45 1.17 4.85 24.22
C GLU A 45 2.38 5.31 23.43
N ARG A 46 3.18 6.18 24.06
CA ARG A 46 4.44 6.69 23.50
C ARG A 46 5.60 5.81 23.94
N GLY A 47 6.73 5.98 23.26
CA GLY A 47 7.96 5.27 23.57
C GLY A 47 8.14 3.99 22.76
N ASP A 48 9.28 3.40 22.95
CA ASP A 48 9.75 2.19 22.26
C ASP A 48 9.33 0.94 23.04
N ALA A 49 8.65 0.02 22.37
CA ALA A 49 8.26 -1.30 22.86
C ALA A 49 8.98 -2.44 22.13
N ALA A 50 9.96 -2.13 21.28
CA ALA A 50 10.69 -3.10 20.49
C ALA A 50 12.19 -2.82 20.52
N ALA A 51 12.96 -3.70 21.15
CA ALA A 51 14.41 -3.58 21.24
C ALA A 51 15.15 -4.00 19.96
N GLU A 52 14.47 -4.70 19.05
CA GLU A 52 15.04 -5.29 17.83
C GLU A 52 14.23 -4.88 16.62
N LYS A 53 14.81 -5.09 15.42
CA LYS A 53 14.13 -4.88 14.15
C LYS A 53 12.87 -5.73 14.02
N LEU A 54 11.87 -5.22 13.26
CA LEU A 54 10.70 -6.00 12.90
C LEU A 54 11.07 -7.17 11.97
N PHE A 55 11.91 -6.93 10.96
CA PHE A 55 12.27 -7.97 10.00
C PHE A 55 13.52 -8.73 10.41
N ARG A 56 13.38 -10.06 10.57
CA ARG A 56 14.53 -10.99 10.71
C ARG A 56 15.23 -11.22 9.37
N GLY A 57 14.53 -11.05 8.28
CA GLY A 57 15.07 -11.14 6.92
C GLY A 57 14.02 -11.52 5.89
N VAL A 58 14.40 -11.32 4.61
CA VAL A 58 13.64 -11.70 3.42
C VAL A 58 14.57 -12.49 2.51
N LYS A 59 14.07 -13.58 1.92
CA LYS A 59 14.83 -14.46 1.03
C LYS A 59 15.36 -13.72 -0.19
N ARG A 60 16.61 -13.96 -0.55
CA ARG A 60 17.26 -13.26 -1.67
C ARG A 60 16.54 -13.42 -3.01
N ASP A 61 15.97 -14.61 -3.27
CA ASP A 61 15.26 -14.90 -4.51
C ASP A 61 14.01 -14.01 -4.70
N THR A 62 13.45 -13.44 -3.63
CA THR A 62 12.37 -12.46 -3.71
C THR A 62 12.75 -11.29 -4.62
N TRP A 63 13.97 -10.79 -4.49
CA TRP A 63 14.47 -9.61 -5.21
C TRP A 63 14.82 -9.90 -6.68
N SER A 64 14.70 -11.14 -7.12
CA SER A 64 14.81 -11.53 -8.55
C SER A 64 13.46 -11.65 -9.25
N LYS A 65 12.35 -11.58 -8.50
CA LYS A 65 11.01 -11.54 -9.10
C LYS A 65 10.79 -10.20 -9.82
N PRO A 66 10.26 -10.20 -11.08
CA PRO A 66 10.22 -9.00 -11.92
C PRO A 66 9.53 -7.80 -11.27
N THR A 67 8.37 -7.99 -10.64
CA THR A 67 7.62 -6.90 -10.00
C THR A 67 8.33 -6.36 -8.77
N PHE A 68 9.01 -7.21 -7.99
CA PHE A 68 9.75 -6.79 -6.80
C PHE A 68 10.99 -5.96 -7.14
N ILE A 69 11.80 -6.40 -8.10
CA ILE A 69 13.01 -5.65 -8.47
C ILE A 69 12.69 -4.31 -9.13
N ILE A 70 11.65 -4.28 -9.98
CA ILE A 70 11.24 -3.03 -10.63
C ILE A 70 10.59 -2.08 -9.61
N PHE A 71 9.78 -2.62 -8.68
CA PHE A 71 9.22 -1.84 -7.56
C PHE A 71 10.33 -1.22 -6.69
N TYR A 72 11.35 -2.02 -6.34
CA TYR A 72 12.50 -1.54 -5.57
C TYR A 72 13.18 -0.32 -6.24
N ASN A 73 13.30 -0.33 -7.57
CA ASN A 73 13.93 0.76 -8.31
C ASN A 73 13.08 2.04 -8.35
N LEU A 74 11.78 1.97 -8.04
CA LEU A 74 10.91 3.14 -7.96
C LEU A 74 11.04 3.89 -6.62
N LEU A 75 11.52 3.22 -5.57
CA LEU A 75 11.45 3.76 -4.21
C LEU A 75 12.39 4.94 -3.96
N ASP A 76 13.37 5.17 -4.82
CA ASP A 76 14.33 6.29 -4.72
C ASP A 76 14.01 7.47 -5.66
N ASN A 77 12.88 7.41 -6.36
CA ASN A 77 12.46 8.45 -7.32
C ASN A 77 11.77 9.66 -6.69
N TYR A 78 11.56 9.69 -5.37
CA TYR A 78 10.68 10.65 -4.71
C TYR A 78 11.37 11.42 -3.60
N GLU A 79 11.01 12.70 -3.48
CA GLU A 79 11.45 13.55 -2.38
C GLU A 79 10.61 13.29 -1.13
N ARG A 80 11.26 13.00 -0.02
CA ARG A 80 10.58 12.64 1.22
C ARG A 80 9.71 13.76 1.80
N GLU A 81 10.17 15.00 1.71
CA GLU A 81 9.51 16.14 2.35
C GLU A 81 8.41 16.72 1.47
N THR A 82 7.16 16.74 1.99
CA THR A 82 6.07 17.43 1.32
C THR A 82 6.35 18.93 1.21
N GLY A 83 5.76 19.58 0.21
CA GLY A 83 5.96 21.02 -0.05
C GLY A 83 7.10 21.31 -1.03
N GLN A 84 7.93 20.34 -1.37
CA GLN A 84 8.95 20.45 -2.41
C GLN A 84 8.40 19.93 -3.74
N ALA A 85 8.39 20.80 -4.77
CA ALA A 85 7.86 20.42 -6.08
C ALA A 85 8.76 19.37 -6.75
N GLU A 86 8.15 18.30 -7.21
CA GLU A 86 8.81 17.23 -7.95
C GLU A 86 8.67 17.41 -9.46
N VAL A 87 9.67 16.95 -10.17
CA VAL A 87 9.71 16.96 -11.65
C VAL A 87 10.08 15.57 -12.12
N GLU A 88 9.14 14.85 -12.69
CA GLU A 88 9.38 13.54 -13.26
C GLU A 88 10.41 13.61 -14.41
N THR A 89 11.53 12.94 -14.25
CA THR A 89 12.53 12.80 -15.28
C THR A 89 12.14 11.74 -16.34
N ALA A 90 12.82 11.73 -17.47
CA ALA A 90 12.59 10.71 -18.50
C ALA A 90 12.95 9.29 -18.00
N GLN A 91 13.91 9.16 -17.09
CA GLN A 91 14.31 7.89 -16.48
C GLN A 91 13.21 7.40 -15.54
N GLU A 92 12.74 8.20 -14.60
CA GLU A 92 11.67 7.88 -13.67
C GLU A 92 10.37 7.49 -14.41
N ARG A 93 10.01 8.25 -15.44
CA ARG A 93 8.88 7.91 -16.32
C ARG A 93 9.04 6.53 -16.96
N LYS A 94 10.26 6.18 -17.39
CA LYS A 94 10.55 4.85 -17.92
C LYS A 94 10.37 3.78 -16.85
N GLU A 95 10.88 3.98 -15.66
CA GLU A 95 10.78 3.04 -14.53
C GLU A 95 9.32 2.81 -14.11
N ILE A 96 8.52 3.88 -14.02
CA ILE A 96 7.07 3.79 -13.78
C ILE A 96 6.40 2.95 -14.88
N ASN A 97 6.72 3.20 -16.15
CA ASN A 97 6.15 2.44 -17.26
C ASN A 97 6.57 0.97 -17.26
N ASP A 98 7.80 0.68 -16.87
CA ASP A 98 8.32 -0.69 -16.73
C ASP A 98 7.60 -1.41 -15.57
N PHE A 99 7.39 -0.75 -14.43
CA PHE A 99 6.64 -1.28 -13.30
C PHE A 99 5.19 -1.59 -13.68
N LEU A 100 4.48 -0.63 -14.27
CA LEU A 100 3.10 -0.85 -14.71
C LEU A 100 3.01 -1.96 -15.76
N SER A 101 3.98 -2.07 -16.66
CA SER A 101 4.02 -3.17 -17.65
C SER A 101 4.24 -4.52 -16.98
N ALA A 102 5.12 -4.60 -15.98
CA ALA A 102 5.36 -5.82 -15.22
C ALA A 102 4.10 -6.23 -14.44
N CYS A 103 3.42 -5.28 -13.79
CA CYS A 103 2.15 -5.53 -13.11
C CYS A 103 1.08 -6.04 -14.08
N MET A 104 0.88 -5.41 -15.24
CA MET A 104 -0.08 -5.84 -16.27
C MET A 104 0.18 -7.26 -16.78
N GLY A 105 1.42 -7.74 -16.71
CA GLY A 105 1.79 -9.11 -17.04
C GLY A 105 1.35 -10.16 -16.01
N THR A 106 0.89 -9.75 -14.81
CA THR A 106 0.49 -10.67 -13.73
C THR A 106 -0.98 -11.04 -13.79
N LYS A 107 -1.34 -12.22 -13.26
CA LYS A 107 -2.75 -12.65 -13.17
C LYS A 107 -3.57 -11.72 -12.27
N VAL A 108 -2.97 -11.19 -11.22
CA VAL A 108 -3.59 -10.26 -10.29
C VAL A 108 -4.07 -9.00 -11.02
N MET A 109 -3.18 -8.32 -11.74
CA MET A 109 -3.54 -7.08 -12.42
C MET A 109 -4.43 -7.32 -13.64
N GLN A 110 -4.26 -8.43 -14.36
CA GLN A 110 -5.17 -8.84 -15.44
C GLN A 110 -6.59 -9.05 -14.92
N TYR A 111 -6.75 -9.72 -13.77
CA TYR A 111 -8.05 -9.89 -13.14
C TYR A 111 -8.63 -8.54 -12.68
N CYS A 112 -7.86 -7.70 -12.02
CA CYS A 112 -8.28 -6.36 -11.62
C CYS A 112 -8.81 -5.55 -12.81
N HIS A 113 -8.07 -5.52 -13.92
CA HIS A 113 -8.49 -4.84 -15.15
C HIS A 113 -9.83 -5.37 -15.66
N LYS A 114 -9.96 -6.69 -15.82
CA LYS A 114 -11.19 -7.31 -16.34
C LYS A 114 -12.38 -7.08 -15.41
N TYR A 115 -12.17 -7.20 -14.11
CA TYR A 115 -13.22 -6.91 -13.13
C TYR A 115 -13.70 -5.46 -13.22
N CYS A 116 -12.78 -4.50 -13.18
CA CYS A 116 -13.12 -3.08 -13.25
C CYS A 116 -13.77 -2.69 -14.60
N SER A 117 -13.30 -3.28 -15.70
CA SER A 117 -13.90 -3.08 -17.03
C SER A 117 -15.32 -3.66 -17.13
N ALA A 118 -15.53 -4.88 -16.63
CA ALA A 118 -16.85 -5.51 -16.59
C ALA A 118 -17.85 -4.74 -15.70
N ARG A 119 -17.35 -4.05 -14.66
CA ARG A 119 -18.13 -3.14 -13.82
C ARG A 119 -18.36 -1.76 -14.48
N GLY A 120 -17.78 -1.50 -15.64
CA GLY A 120 -17.89 -0.20 -16.35
C GLY A 120 -17.13 0.96 -15.70
N VAL A 121 -16.19 0.67 -14.78
CA VAL A 121 -15.42 1.69 -14.03
C VAL A 121 -13.98 1.84 -14.53
N ALA A 122 -13.55 1.05 -15.51
CA ALA A 122 -12.24 1.13 -16.15
C ALA A 122 -12.33 0.95 -17.66
N PRO A 123 -11.35 1.47 -18.45
CA PRO A 123 -11.26 1.23 -19.88
C PRO A 123 -11.14 -0.27 -20.20
N GLU A 124 -11.77 -0.73 -21.30
CA GLU A 124 -11.64 -2.12 -21.76
C GLU A 124 -10.26 -2.43 -22.36
N SER A 125 -9.64 -1.43 -22.97
CA SER A 125 -8.29 -1.54 -23.54
C SER A 125 -7.23 -1.61 -22.44
N GLU A 126 -6.39 -2.63 -22.45
CA GLU A 126 -5.26 -2.78 -21.53
C GLU A 126 -4.32 -1.57 -21.57
N ALA A 127 -4.05 -1.04 -22.78
CA ALA A 127 -3.21 0.13 -22.96
C ALA A 127 -3.80 1.39 -22.30
N ASP A 128 -5.12 1.56 -22.38
CA ASP A 128 -5.79 2.70 -21.76
C ASP A 128 -5.99 2.50 -20.26
N PHE A 129 -6.17 1.25 -19.79
CA PHE A 129 -6.16 0.94 -18.37
C PHE A 129 -4.78 1.24 -17.75
N LYS A 130 -3.69 0.86 -18.41
CA LYS A 130 -2.34 1.22 -17.98
C LYS A 130 -2.13 2.73 -17.89
N LYS A 131 -2.65 3.52 -18.84
CA LYS A 131 -2.64 5.00 -18.76
C LYS A 131 -3.47 5.50 -17.58
N ALA A 132 -4.64 4.89 -17.32
CA ALA A 132 -5.46 5.24 -16.17
C ALA A 132 -4.75 4.95 -14.84
N LEU A 133 -4.06 3.81 -14.72
CA LEU A 133 -3.20 3.50 -13.55
C LEU A 133 -2.11 4.57 -13.36
N TYR A 134 -1.43 4.96 -14.43
CA TYR A 134 -0.45 6.04 -14.36
C TYR A 134 -1.08 7.35 -13.83
N GLN A 135 -2.23 7.73 -14.36
CA GLN A 135 -2.92 8.95 -13.93
C GLN A 135 -3.36 8.91 -12.47
N MET A 136 -3.89 7.76 -12.02
CA MET A 136 -4.36 7.60 -10.64
C MET A 136 -3.23 7.61 -9.62
N TRP A 137 -2.11 6.93 -9.94
CA TRP A 137 -1.08 6.62 -8.96
C TRP A 137 0.16 7.50 -9.06
N PHE A 138 0.57 7.93 -10.24
CA PHE A 138 1.87 8.58 -10.48
C PHE A 138 1.77 10.03 -10.93
N SER A 139 0.58 10.53 -11.27
CA SER A 139 0.44 11.94 -11.60
C SER A 139 0.49 12.80 -10.35
N PHE A 140 1.43 13.73 -10.30
CA PHE A 140 1.58 14.65 -9.17
C PHE A 140 0.34 15.51 -8.95
N TYR A 141 0.11 15.85 -7.68
CA TYR A 141 -0.91 16.78 -7.24
C TYR A 141 -0.33 17.68 -6.14
N ARG A 142 -1.14 18.61 -5.67
CA ARG A 142 -0.81 19.46 -4.55
C ARG A 142 -1.23 18.78 -3.26
N ARG A 143 -0.29 18.59 -2.34
CA ARG A 143 -0.53 18.19 -0.95
C ARG A 143 -0.27 19.38 -0.01
N ASP A 144 0.94 19.86 0.07
CA ASP A 144 1.36 21.06 0.80
C ASP A 144 1.95 22.12 -0.14
N GLY A 145 2.66 21.70 -1.17
CA GLY A 145 3.24 22.52 -2.24
C GLY A 145 2.60 22.26 -3.60
N GLN A 146 3.21 22.76 -4.66
CA GLN A 146 2.75 22.51 -6.02
C GLN A 146 3.45 21.25 -6.59
N ASN A 147 2.69 20.24 -7.01
CA ASN A 147 3.22 18.99 -7.57
C ASN A 147 4.22 18.30 -6.62
N ASP A 148 3.87 18.22 -5.37
CA ASP A 148 4.75 17.76 -4.28
C ASP A 148 4.38 16.39 -3.74
N SER A 149 3.51 15.65 -4.40
CA SER A 149 3.11 14.30 -3.99
C SER A 149 2.38 13.57 -5.11
N CYS A 150 2.39 12.26 -5.07
CA CYS A 150 1.50 11.39 -5.85
C CYS A 150 1.00 10.21 -5.00
N GLY A 151 -0.01 9.48 -5.50
CA GLY A 151 -0.60 8.37 -4.75
C GLY A 151 0.40 7.25 -4.47
N PHE A 152 1.25 6.92 -5.44
CA PHE A 152 2.28 5.89 -5.28
C PHE A 152 3.29 6.27 -4.20
N GLU A 153 3.82 7.47 -4.26
CA GLU A 153 4.74 7.99 -3.27
C GLU A 153 4.16 7.92 -1.87
N HIS A 154 3.01 8.55 -1.66
CA HIS A 154 2.38 8.60 -0.34
C HIS A 154 2.14 7.19 0.25
N VAL A 155 1.58 6.28 -0.55
CA VAL A 155 1.19 4.94 -0.06
C VAL A 155 2.40 4.02 0.10
N PHE A 156 3.26 3.95 -0.91
CA PHE A 156 4.30 2.92 -1.00
C PHE A 156 5.68 3.39 -0.53
N VAL A 157 6.00 4.67 -0.67
CA VAL A 157 7.30 5.22 -0.27
C VAL A 157 7.21 5.87 1.11
N GLY A 158 6.19 6.70 1.33
CA GLY A 158 6.02 7.51 2.52
C GLY A 158 6.58 8.91 2.35
N GLU A 159 6.03 9.83 3.11
CA GLU A 159 6.36 11.26 3.09
C GLU A 159 6.58 11.79 4.49
N SER A 160 7.25 12.92 4.61
CA SER A 160 7.42 13.70 5.84
C SER A 160 6.67 15.03 5.76
N LYS A 161 6.06 15.40 6.88
CA LYS A 161 5.47 16.72 7.07
C LYS A 161 5.83 17.25 8.46
N GLY A 162 6.77 18.18 8.52
CA GLY A 162 7.32 18.65 9.80
C GLY A 162 7.99 17.50 10.56
N ASP A 163 7.51 17.22 11.79
CA ASP A 163 8.06 16.17 12.65
C ASP A 163 7.29 14.83 12.54
N SER A 164 6.50 14.65 11.48
CA SER A 164 5.61 13.49 11.34
C SER A 164 5.77 12.80 10.00
N VAL A 165 5.72 11.47 10.02
CA VAL A 165 5.63 10.64 8.82
C VAL A 165 4.17 10.50 8.41
N THR A 166 3.88 10.71 7.11
CA THR A 166 2.57 10.51 6.49
C THR A 166 2.65 9.42 5.42
N GLY A 167 1.53 8.74 5.15
CA GLY A 167 1.55 7.58 4.25
C GLY A 167 2.42 6.44 4.80
N PHE A 168 3.28 5.86 3.95
CA PHE A 168 4.22 4.79 4.32
C PHE A 168 3.50 3.50 4.74
N HIS A 169 2.70 2.93 3.84
CA HIS A 169 1.88 1.75 4.09
C HIS A 169 2.36 0.51 3.32
N ASN A 170 3.67 0.35 3.13
CA ASN A 170 4.22 -0.76 2.37
C ASN A 170 5.36 -1.47 3.12
N TRP A 171 5.27 -2.80 3.22
CA TRP A 171 6.24 -3.61 3.94
C TRP A 171 7.62 -3.70 3.26
N ILE A 172 7.67 -3.60 1.92
CA ILE A 172 8.95 -3.66 1.18
C ILE A 172 9.77 -2.42 1.49
N GLN A 173 9.15 -1.24 1.43
CA GLN A 173 9.79 0.02 1.81
C GLN A 173 10.24 -0.02 3.27
N PHE A 174 9.37 -0.51 4.17
CA PHE A 174 9.72 -0.64 5.59
C PHE A 174 10.95 -1.52 5.78
N TYR A 175 10.97 -2.72 5.18
CA TYR A 175 12.09 -3.65 5.25
C TYR A 175 13.40 -3.02 4.76
N ILE A 176 13.35 -2.31 3.64
CA ILE A 176 14.52 -1.67 3.04
C ILE A 176 15.06 -0.56 3.95
N GLU A 177 14.19 0.32 4.41
CA GLU A 177 14.56 1.46 5.25
C GLU A 177 15.01 1.01 6.65
N GLU A 178 14.39 -0.02 7.21
CA GLU A 178 14.87 -0.65 8.45
C GLU A 178 16.24 -1.31 8.25
N GLY A 179 16.44 -1.97 7.11
CA GLY A 179 17.73 -2.54 6.73
C GLY A 179 18.83 -1.50 6.61
N ARG A 180 18.52 -0.30 6.13
CA ARG A 180 19.41 0.85 6.00
C ARG A 180 19.67 1.58 7.33
N GLY A 181 18.91 1.26 8.39
CA GLY A 181 18.94 1.96 9.67
C GLY A 181 18.22 3.31 9.67
N ASN A 182 17.38 3.57 8.68
CA ASN A 182 16.55 4.76 8.58
C ASN A 182 15.20 4.62 9.31
N VAL A 183 14.68 3.40 9.45
CA VAL A 183 13.49 3.08 10.23
C VAL A 183 13.90 2.41 11.53
N ASP A 184 13.35 2.91 12.63
CA ASP A 184 13.39 2.30 13.95
C ASP A 184 11.99 1.82 14.32
N TYR A 185 11.84 0.50 14.49
CA TYR A 185 10.58 -0.14 14.84
C TYR A 185 10.27 0.05 16.32
N LEU A 186 9.12 0.61 16.66
CA LEU A 186 8.73 0.97 18.03
C LEU A 186 7.65 0.05 18.65
N GLY A 187 7.34 -1.07 17.98
CA GLY A 187 6.36 -2.05 18.44
C GLY A 187 5.08 -2.09 17.60
N TYR A 188 4.36 -3.22 17.68
CA TYR A 188 3.07 -3.33 16.99
C TYR A 188 1.94 -2.65 17.76
N ILE A 189 0.92 -2.21 17.05
CA ILE A 189 -0.27 -1.60 17.65
C ILE A 189 -1.32 -2.69 17.87
N LYS A 190 -1.72 -2.89 19.13
CA LYS A 190 -2.74 -3.87 19.51
C LYS A 190 -4.09 -3.49 18.94
N PRO A 191 -4.78 -4.39 18.21
CA PRO A 191 -6.15 -4.15 17.75
C PRO A 191 -7.09 -3.83 18.93
N LYS A 192 -8.07 -2.97 18.70
CA LYS A 192 -9.03 -2.57 19.72
C LYS A 192 -10.06 -3.66 20.03
N TYR A 193 -10.41 -4.45 19.00
CA TYR A 193 -11.36 -5.55 19.07
C TYR A 193 -10.86 -6.72 18.21
N GLY A 194 -11.21 -7.95 18.55
CA GLY A 194 -10.95 -9.14 17.74
C GLY A 194 -9.79 -9.99 18.25
N ARG A 195 -8.71 -10.08 17.51
CA ARG A 195 -7.59 -10.98 17.79
C ARG A 195 -6.87 -10.67 19.10
N ASP A 196 -6.43 -11.71 19.80
CA ASP A 196 -5.65 -11.61 21.04
C ASP A 196 -4.20 -11.09 20.84
N GLY A 197 -3.88 -10.57 19.66
CA GLY A 197 -2.58 -10.01 19.33
C GLY A 197 -2.15 -10.28 17.90
N THR A 198 -0.99 -9.78 17.56
CA THR A 198 -0.29 -10.03 16.30
C THR A 198 0.83 -11.03 16.57
N ASP A 199 1.05 -11.98 15.67
CA ASP A 199 2.13 -12.94 15.76
C ASP A 199 3.10 -12.85 14.55
N ASP A 200 4.19 -13.61 14.62
CA ASP A 200 5.25 -13.61 13.61
C ASP A 200 4.82 -14.22 12.25
N GLU A 201 3.62 -14.77 12.14
CA GLU A 201 3.05 -15.34 10.93
C GLU A 201 1.98 -14.43 10.29
N ASP A 202 1.59 -13.35 10.97
CA ASP A 202 0.61 -12.41 10.45
C ASP A 202 1.11 -11.72 9.17
N ARG A 203 0.16 -11.48 8.26
CA ARG A 203 0.39 -10.81 6.97
C ARG A 203 -0.28 -9.44 6.89
N LEU A 204 -0.84 -8.99 7.98
CA LEU A 204 -1.47 -7.69 8.13
C LEU A 204 -1.21 -7.20 9.54
N ILE A 205 -0.41 -6.17 9.68
CA ILE A 205 0.02 -5.63 10.96
C ILE A 205 -0.10 -4.12 11.00
N SER A 206 -0.40 -3.61 12.19
CA SER A 206 -0.30 -2.18 12.51
C SER A 206 0.92 -1.96 13.39
N VAL A 207 1.73 -0.98 13.05
CA VAL A 207 3.01 -0.71 13.72
C VAL A 207 3.18 0.77 14.04
N ALA A 208 3.99 1.04 15.06
CA ALA A 208 4.60 2.34 15.28
C ALA A 208 6.08 2.27 14.92
N PHE A 209 6.61 3.34 14.37
CA PHE A 209 8.03 3.45 14.02
C PHE A 209 8.48 4.91 13.95
N SER A 210 9.78 5.13 13.95
CA SER A 210 10.35 6.38 13.47
C SER A 210 11.06 6.17 12.14
N TRP A 211 11.01 7.17 11.26
CA TRP A 211 11.72 7.19 9.98
C TRP A 211 12.59 8.41 9.90
N LYS A 212 13.92 8.20 9.91
CA LYS A 212 14.93 9.29 9.95
C LYS A 212 14.69 10.27 11.10
N GLY A 213 14.19 9.77 12.24
CA GLY A 213 13.93 10.54 13.45
C GLY A 213 12.54 11.15 13.60
N GLU A 214 11.68 11.03 12.58
CA GLU A 214 10.28 11.48 12.62
C GLU A 214 9.36 10.31 12.95
N GLU A 215 8.36 10.50 13.82
CA GLU A 215 7.52 9.42 14.31
C GLU A 215 6.26 9.20 13.46
N LYS A 216 5.92 7.93 13.25
CA LYS A 216 4.63 7.44 12.80
C LYS A 216 4.02 6.60 13.92
N ASN A 217 2.95 7.10 14.53
CA ASN A 217 2.32 6.42 15.66
C ASN A 217 1.58 5.16 15.26
N VAL A 218 0.96 5.16 14.08
CA VAL A 218 0.25 4.00 13.51
C VAL A 218 0.45 3.99 12.01
N SER A 219 0.89 2.88 11.48
CA SER A 219 0.80 2.55 10.07
C SER A 219 0.39 1.09 9.95
N THR A 220 -0.64 0.83 9.16
CA THR A 220 -1.08 -0.54 8.85
C THR A 220 -0.65 -0.89 7.43
N PHE A 221 -0.11 -2.09 7.25
CA PHE A 221 0.29 -2.61 5.94
C PHE A 221 0.25 -4.13 5.91
N PHE A 222 0.12 -4.68 4.71
CA PHE A 222 0.32 -6.11 4.48
C PHE A 222 1.80 -6.47 4.60
N VAL A 223 2.12 -7.73 4.90
CA VAL A 223 3.48 -8.27 4.92
C VAL A 223 3.54 -9.49 4.01
N GLY A 224 4.53 -9.50 3.13
CA GLY A 224 4.77 -10.62 2.20
C GLY A 224 3.86 -10.64 0.98
N THR A 225 2.91 -9.72 0.83
CA THR A 225 2.15 -9.52 -0.40
C THR A 225 3.02 -8.99 -1.52
N SER A 226 2.66 -9.27 -2.77
CA SER A 226 3.37 -8.71 -3.91
C SER A 226 3.00 -7.24 -4.15
N PRO A 227 3.89 -6.41 -4.77
CA PRO A 227 3.56 -5.03 -5.12
C PRO A 227 2.36 -4.91 -6.05
N GLU A 228 2.23 -5.83 -7.01
CA GLU A 228 1.10 -5.86 -7.94
C GLU A 228 -0.22 -6.20 -7.25
N PHE A 229 -0.21 -6.99 -6.18
CA PHE A 229 -1.41 -7.29 -5.40
C PHE A 229 -1.93 -6.04 -4.68
N GLU A 230 -1.07 -5.35 -3.97
CA GLU A 230 -1.48 -4.13 -3.26
C GLU A 230 -1.96 -3.06 -4.24
N LEU A 231 -1.23 -2.84 -5.35
CA LEU A 231 -1.63 -1.89 -6.38
C LEU A 231 -3.01 -2.26 -6.98
N ALA A 232 -3.26 -3.55 -7.27
CA ALA A 232 -4.52 -4.02 -7.83
C ALA A 232 -5.68 -3.90 -6.84
N LEU A 233 -5.48 -4.33 -5.59
CA LEU A 233 -6.50 -4.28 -4.54
C LEU A 233 -6.96 -2.85 -4.28
N TYR A 234 -6.00 -1.93 -4.08
CA TYR A 234 -6.32 -0.53 -3.84
C TYR A 234 -6.95 0.15 -5.06
N THR A 235 -6.48 -0.16 -6.27
CA THR A 235 -7.10 0.32 -7.51
C THR A 235 -8.54 -0.15 -7.64
N MET A 236 -8.81 -1.42 -7.37
CA MET A 236 -10.14 -2.00 -7.44
C MET A 236 -11.10 -1.34 -6.44
N CYS A 237 -10.68 -1.17 -5.18
CA CYS A 237 -11.47 -0.46 -4.17
C CYS A 237 -11.71 1.00 -4.55
N PHE A 238 -10.67 1.69 -5.02
CA PHE A 238 -10.75 3.09 -5.45
C PHE A 238 -11.73 3.30 -6.60
N LEU A 239 -11.74 2.43 -7.60
CA LEU A 239 -12.61 2.57 -8.77
C LEU A 239 -14.05 2.12 -8.49
N CYS A 240 -14.25 1.04 -7.72
CA CYS A 240 -15.57 0.46 -7.51
C CYS A 240 -16.38 1.15 -6.42
N ASN A 241 -15.75 1.84 -5.48
CA ASN A 241 -16.43 2.56 -4.40
C ASN A 241 -16.07 4.06 -4.39
N PRO A 242 -16.46 4.83 -5.41
CA PRO A 242 -16.01 6.22 -5.58
C PRO A 242 -16.53 7.19 -4.50
N GLU A 243 -17.62 6.87 -3.83
CA GLU A 243 -18.24 7.73 -2.81
C GLU A 243 -17.87 7.31 -1.38
N GLU A 244 -17.25 6.14 -1.21
CA GLU A 244 -16.88 5.61 0.09
C GLU A 244 -15.39 5.79 0.37
N THR A 245 -15.06 6.19 1.58
CA THR A 245 -13.66 6.27 2.02
C THR A 245 -13.15 4.96 2.62
N LYS A 246 -14.05 4.06 3.00
CA LYS A 246 -13.73 2.74 3.56
C LYS A 246 -14.53 1.66 2.85
N THR A 247 -13.83 0.63 2.41
CA THR A 247 -14.41 -0.56 1.81
C THR A 247 -14.15 -1.76 2.71
N PHE A 248 -15.20 -2.31 3.31
CA PHE A 248 -15.09 -3.54 4.09
C PHE A 248 -14.85 -4.75 3.18
N LEU A 249 -13.89 -5.56 3.54
CA LEU A 249 -13.53 -6.79 2.80
C LEU A 249 -13.19 -7.91 3.78
N GLU A 250 -13.48 -9.14 3.35
CA GLU A 250 -12.98 -10.38 3.95
C GLU A 250 -11.95 -10.96 2.97
N ILE A 251 -10.66 -10.95 3.33
CA ILE A 251 -9.55 -11.39 2.46
C ILE A 251 -8.66 -12.36 3.22
N GLY A 252 -8.53 -13.59 2.74
CA GLY A 252 -7.78 -14.62 3.44
C GLY A 252 -8.35 -14.84 4.84
N PRO A 253 -7.55 -14.72 5.91
CA PRO A 253 -8.05 -14.85 7.28
C PRO A 253 -8.47 -13.50 7.92
N TYR A 254 -8.52 -12.41 7.15
CA TYR A 254 -8.68 -11.04 7.67
C TYR A 254 -10.02 -10.43 7.32
N ASP A 255 -10.67 -9.83 8.33
CA ASP A 255 -11.74 -8.87 8.19
C ASP A 255 -11.12 -7.48 8.33
N LEU A 256 -11.20 -6.66 7.29
CA LEU A 256 -10.54 -5.37 7.24
C LEU A 256 -11.30 -4.35 6.40
N ASN A 257 -10.98 -3.08 6.60
CA ASN A 257 -11.34 -2.04 5.65
C ASN A 257 -10.14 -1.73 4.76
N ILE A 258 -10.38 -1.48 3.48
CA ILE A 258 -9.44 -0.72 2.66
C ILE A 258 -9.89 0.74 2.70
N VAL A 259 -9.03 1.58 3.23
CA VAL A 259 -9.23 3.03 3.24
C VAL A 259 -8.71 3.58 1.92
N CYS A 260 -9.50 4.40 1.23
CA CYS A 260 -9.10 5.09 0.01
C CYS A 260 -9.60 6.53 0.04
N TYR A 261 -8.69 7.49 0.06
CA TYR A 261 -9.02 8.90 -0.16
C TYR A 261 -8.63 9.32 -1.57
N ARG A 262 -9.40 10.25 -2.13
CA ARG A 262 -9.19 10.71 -3.50
C ARG A 262 -9.00 12.22 -3.60
N ILE A 263 -8.20 12.62 -4.56
CA ILE A 263 -8.12 13.99 -5.02
C ILE A 263 -8.90 14.08 -6.34
N ARG A 264 -9.96 14.87 -6.34
CA ARG A 264 -10.77 15.07 -7.54
C ARG A 264 -10.04 16.00 -8.50
N SER A 265 -9.96 15.61 -9.77
CA SER A 265 -9.30 16.37 -10.82
C SER A 265 -10.09 16.31 -12.12
N LYS A 266 -10.05 17.39 -12.90
CA LYS A 266 -10.66 17.43 -14.24
C LYS A 266 -10.08 16.43 -15.24
N TYR A 267 -8.91 15.86 -14.92
CA TYR A 267 -8.24 14.83 -15.74
C TYR A 267 -8.43 13.41 -15.21
N GLY A 268 -9.33 13.23 -14.27
CA GLY A 268 -9.56 11.97 -13.56
C GLY A 268 -9.09 12.05 -12.11
N ASP A 269 -9.77 11.29 -11.26
CA ASP A 269 -9.46 11.26 -9.83
C ASP A 269 -8.11 10.57 -9.60
N LYS A 270 -7.38 11.05 -8.58
CA LYS A 270 -6.09 10.52 -8.16
C LYS A 270 -6.21 9.93 -6.76
N VAL A 271 -5.42 8.89 -6.48
CA VAL A 271 -5.30 8.35 -5.13
C VAL A 271 -4.56 9.35 -4.25
N ALA A 272 -5.19 9.78 -3.17
CA ALA A 272 -4.54 10.61 -2.14
C ALA A 272 -3.84 9.73 -1.10
N THR A 273 -4.52 8.66 -0.68
CA THR A 273 -3.96 7.57 0.14
C THR A 273 -4.77 6.29 -0.07
N ALA A 274 -4.16 5.13 0.14
CA ALA A 274 -4.81 3.84 0.21
C ALA A 274 -4.03 2.91 1.15
N TYR A 275 -4.74 2.25 2.07
CA TYR A 275 -4.12 1.33 3.02
C TYR A 275 -5.15 0.40 3.65
N PRO A 276 -4.74 -0.77 4.18
CA PRO A 276 -5.60 -1.62 4.97
C PRO A 276 -5.76 -1.05 6.38
N ASP A 277 -6.98 -1.10 6.92
CA ASP A 277 -7.32 -0.72 8.30
C ASP A 277 -7.94 -1.94 9.00
N LEU A 278 -7.32 -2.41 10.06
CA LEU A 278 -7.87 -3.48 10.87
C LEU A 278 -9.10 -3.02 11.62
N LEU A 279 -10.18 -3.79 11.54
CA LEU A 279 -11.43 -3.45 12.22
C LEU A 279 -11.17 -3.25 13.73
N GLY A 280 -11.56 -2.07 14.21
CA GLY A 280 -11.42 -1.67 15.60
C GLY A 280 -10.27 -0.71 15.90
N GLU A 281 -9.44 -0.34 14.93
CA GLU A 281 -8.54 0.79 15.06
C GLU A 281 -9.31 2.12 14.92
N ASP A 282 -8.95 3.13 15.74
CA ASP A 282 -9.60 4.43 15.69
C ASP A 282 -9.03 5.28 14.55
N PRO A 283 -9.80 5.59 13.49
CA PRO A 283 -9.31 6.33 12.33
C PRO A 283 -9.13 7.83 12.59
N SER A 284 -9.35 8.31 13.81
CA SER A 284 -9.43 9.75 14.09
C SER A 284 -8.11 10.51 13.95
N ASN A 285 -6.96 9.81 13.82
CA ASN A 285 -5.65 10.48 13.78
C ASN A 285 -5.16 10.86 12.36
N GLU A 286 -5.67 10.26 11.28
CA GLU A 286 -5.23 10.64 9.93
C GLU A 286 -6.06 11.76 9.31
N LEU A 287 -7.33 11.91 9.71
CA LEU A 287 -8.20 12.99 9.23
C LEU A 287 -7.75 14.40 9.69
N ALA A 288 -7.07 14.48 10.82
CA ALA A 288 -6.55 15.77 11.31
C ALA A 288 -5.43 16.36 10.44
N ASN A 289 -4.76 15.52 9.63
CA ASN A 289 -3.66 15.95 8.76
C ASN A 289 -4.07 16.15 7.29
N LEU A 290 -5.32 15.85 6.93
CA LEU A 290 -5.88 16.03 5.59
C LEU A 290 -6.74 17.28 5.43
N THR A 291 -6.75 18.19 6.41
CA THR A 291 -7.37 19.51 6.21
C THR A 291 -6.53 20.33 5.25
N VAL A 292 -7.03 20.43 4.06
CA VAL A 292 -6.64 21.30 2.96
C VAL A 292 -6.66 22.77 3.34
#